data_7981daa4767882c1c5313095e6c1af06
#
_entry.id   7981daa4767882c1c5313095e6c1af06
#
_cell.length_a   1.000
_cell.length_b   1.000
_cell.length_c   1.000
_cell.angle_alpha   90.00
_cell.angle_beta   90.00
_cell.angle_gamma   90.00
#
_symmetry.space_group_name_H-M   'P 1'
#
loop_
_entity.id
_entity.type
_entity.pdbx_description
1 polymer ?
#
loop_
_entity_poly.entity_id
_entity_poly.type
_entity_poly.pdbx_seq_one_letter_code
_entity_poly.pdbx_strand_id
1 'polypeptide(L)'
;MRWSETFRGRLAFGQTDFNQAMLREHGEPVTAGVTVVIADLARFLAAQADGGISDPEAMPAQVTEGYIRCDAFGGEMRVRSGTFRAFVPTAQTEPRDALHLRMRYELELDGPGGRAYVLDGFKLVENDPGYDSWSDTTTLFIRISHVDELVAIGVLQISPLAFMRQLTTFRGTGSTVSARLGVLARYQRYFLTCLGRTYGGPPVTGSRPSFPEDRPPPLWQPPPAPEFARLPGTQLARAVVPFGVPDLDFPLNLHRLRRLDADGRTLAPTLGPVLLVPGSGVRAEMYYGQPVGPSCTEYLLGLGYDVWVETWRASIDLPPNDYTLDHAAMHDHPQAVRKILSVCDAESPGRSTPLKAVVHCQGSISFMMAVVAGWIDPRVTHIVSSAVSLFIDVTESTWLKQRLAMPMVSKMFDGLDAQWGIRPTTPNAGLFAALAKKMERPCGNPTCQVANYMYGSGWDVLFRHVDDDGNPWVVDAVHEWTGREVGYTPLSLIAQVAASSRRGYIVPSPAPPPGTPPAYLARPPQTQAQITFIAGDHNNMFRWQGQHRAAQFFDESLGEGQTDFAVLPGFGHLDTFWARDAPTVSFPVIKAGLEWDRGAPPPHAVTGLPTVGRPLPVRRGRILSRRGRRQTVSRP
;
A
#
# COMPACT_ATOMS: atom_id res chain seq x y z
N MET A 1 2.55 -33.86 22.98
CA MET A 1 2.37 -32.42 23.22
C MET A 1 1.06 -31.97 22.55
N ARG A 2 0.29 -31.02 23.15
CA ARG A 2 -0.93 -30.47 22.53
C ARG A 2 -1.08 -28.99 22.82
N TRP A 3 -1.77 -28.25 21.96
CA TRP A 3 -2.21 -26.87 22.17
C TRP A 3 -3.46 -26.59 21.33
N SER A 4 -4.17 -25.50 21.67
CA SER A 4 -5.36 -25.06 20.93
C SER A 4 -5.19 -23.62 20.43
N GLU A 5 -5.67 -23.35 19.21
CA GLU A 5 -5.68 -22.05 18.59
C GLU A 5 -7.12 -21.63 18.31
N THR A 6 -7.40 -20.33 18.42
CA THR A 6 -8.72 -19.78 18.09
C THR A 6 -8.52 -18.58 17.16
N PHE A 7 -9.16 -18.63 16.01
CA PHE A 7 -9.10 -17.64 14.96
C PHE A 7 -10.45 -16.95 14.79
N ARG A 8 -10.42 -15.71 14.34
CA ARG A 8 -11.59 -14.95 13.92
C ARG A 8 -11.28 -14.19 12.65
N GLY A 9 -12.27 -14.07 11.76
CA GLY A 9 -12.11 -13.37 10.51
C GLY A 9 -13.38 -13.37 9.69
N ARG A 10 -13.21 -13.41 8.37
CA ARG A 10 -14.32 -13.43 7.42
C ARG A 10 -14.10 -14.47 6.33
N LEU A 11 -15.21 -14.98 5.80
CA LEU A 11 -15.27 -15.87 4.63
C LEU A 11 -15.93 -15.12 3.48
N ALA A 12 -15.36 -15.22 2.30
CA ALA A 12 -15.93 -14.76 1.04
C ALA A 12 -16.38 -15.98 0.21
N PHE A 13 -17.65 -15.99 -0.16
CA PHE A 13 -18.23 -17.06 -0.97
C PHE A 13 -18.14 -16.70 -2.46
N GLY A 14 -17.90 -17.70 -3.31
CA GLY A 14 -17.80 -17.52 -4.76
C GLY A 14 -16.59 -16.69 -5.22
N GLN A 15 -15.58 -16.54 -4.37
CA GLN A 15 -14.32 -15.89 -4.67
C GLN A 15 -13.19 -16.94 -4.75
N THR A 16 -12.21 -16.68 -5.61
CA THR A 16 -11.06 -17.57 -5.81
C THR A 16 -9.73 -16.95 -5.39
N ASP A 17 -9.69 -15.63 -5.22
CA ASP A 17 -8.50 -14.85 -4.87
C ASP A 17 -8.66 -14.26 -3.47
N PHE A 18 -7.67 -14.47 -2.59
CA PHE A 18 -7.65 -13.93 -1.23
C PHE A 18 -7.66 -12.41 -1.21
N ASN A 19 -7.05 -11.75 -2.17
CA ASN A 19 -7.08 -10.30 -2.27
C ASN A 19 -8.50 -9.80 -2.55
N GLN A 20 -9.27 -10.51 -3.38
CA GLN A 20 -10.69 -10.24 -3.60
C GLN A 20 -11.52 -10.54 -2.35
N ALA A 21 -11.20 -11.60 -1.63
CA ALA A 21 -11.86 -11.94 -0.36
C ALA A 21 -11.61 -10.90 0.74
N MET A 22 -10.48 -10.24 0.72
CA MET A 22 -10.15 -9.12 1.61
C MET A 22 -10.87 -7.82 1.21
N LEU A 23 -11.24 -7.66 -0.07
CA LEU A 23 -12.07 -6.56 -0.57
C LEU A 23 -13.54 -6.82 -0.16
N ARG A 24 -13.97 -6.34 0.80
CA ARG A 24 -15.06 -5.86 1.66
C ARG A 24 -16.52 -6.17 1.40
N GLU A 25 -16.98 -6.51 0.24
CA GLU A 25 -18.43 -6.53 0.02
C GLU A 25 -19.09 -7.87 0.35
N HIS A 26 -18.33 -8.96 0.48
CA HIS A 26 -18.90 -10.31 0.49
C HIS A 26 -18.44 -11.23 1.63
N GLY A 27 -17.89 -10.68 2.71
CA GLY A 27 -17.32 -11.51 3.78
C GLY A 27 -18.28 -11.76 4.96
N GLU A 28 -18.62 -13.03 5.22
CA GLU A 28 -19.39 -13.47 6.39
C GLU A 28 -18.48 -13.67 7.62
N PRO A 29 -18.88 -13.26 8.82
CA PRO A 29 -18.09 -13.48 10.02
C PRO A 29 -17.86 -14.96 10.28
N VAL A 30 -16.63 -15.33 10.63
CA VAL A 30 -16.25 -16.70 10.97
C VAL A 30 -15.42 -16.76 12.23
N THR A 31 -15.65 -17.82 13.02
CA THR A 31 -14.79 -18.20 14.14
C THR A 31 -14.37 -19.65 13.96
N ALA A 32 -13.06 -19.92 14.06
CA ALA A 32 -12.50 -21.26 13.97
C ALA A 32 -11.67 -21.58 15.21
N GLY A 33 -11.74 -22.80 15.67
CA GLY A 33 -10.92 -23.31 16.75
C GLY A 33 -10.35 -24.68 16.39
N VAL A 34 -9.06 -24.91 16.64
CA VAL A 34 -8.40 -26.19 16.39
C VAL A 34 -7.51 -26.59 17.56
N THR A 35 -7.42 -27.90 17.79
CA THR A 35 -6.49 -28.48 18.77
C THR A 35 -5.48 -29.36 18.03
N VAL A 36 -4.22 -28.96 18.10
CA VAL A 36 -3.10 -29.65 17.46
C VAL A 36 -2.42 -30.58 18.48
N VAL A 37 -2.13 -31.80 18.05
CA VAL A 37 -1.49 -32.83 18.87
C VAL A 37 -0.27 -33.39 18.16
N ILE A 38 0.88 -33.35 18.82
CA ILE A 38 2.09 -34.07 18.44
C ILE A 38 2.22 -35.27 19.36
N ALA A 39 1.94 -36.47 18.88
CA ALA A 39 1.95 -37.71 19.65
C ALA A 39 3.37 -38.04 20.15
N ASP A 40 4.35 -37.99 19.26
CA ASP A 40 5.77 -38.21 19.53
C ASP A 40 6.60 -37.00 19.07
N LEU A 41 6.97 -36.15 20.01
CA LEU A 41 7.75 -34.95 19.71
C LEU A 41 9.17 -35.29 19.23
N ALA A 42 9.78 -36.37 19.75
CA ALA A 42 11.14 -36.73 19.34
C ALA A 42 11.16 -37.16 17.87
N ARG A 43 10.21 -37.99 17.47
CA ARG A 43 10.03 -38.41 16.08
C ARG A 43 9.63 -37.25 15.17
N PHE A 44 8.72 -36.35 15.65
CA PHE A 44 8.35 -35.14 14.92
C PHE A 44 9.56 -34.27 14.65
N LEU A 45 10.42 -34.00 15.66
CA LEU A 45 11.60 -33.17 15.51
C LEU A 45 12.71 -33.83 14.67
N ALA A 46 12.85 -35.18 14.75
CA ALA A 46 13.80 -35.93 13.94
C ALA A 46 13.44 -35.99 12.46
N ALA A 47 12.15 -35.84 12.14
CA ALA A 47 11.67 -35.80 10.77
C ALA A 47 11.77 -34.40 10.13
N GLN A 48 12.25 -33.39 10.87
CA GLN A 48 12.53 -32.08 10.32
C GLN A 48 13.92 -32.12 9.64
N ALA A 49 14.03 -31.52 8.45
CA ALA A 49 15.31 -31.42 7.74
C ALA A 49 16.34 -30.62 8.56
N ASP A 50 17.62 -30.77 8.22
CA ASP A 50 18.72 -30.03 8.86
C ASP A 50 18.42 -28.53 8.94
N GLY A 51 18.38 -28.05 10.17
CA GLY A 51 18.08 -26.66 10.47
C GLY A 51 16.64 -26.33 10.84
N GLY A 52 15.76 -27.34 11.01
CA GLY A 52 14.41 -27.16 11.57
C GLY A 52 13.32 -26.84 10.55
N ILE A 53 13.64 -26.86 9.26
CA ILE A 53 12.66 -26.71 8.17
C ILE A 53 11.99 -28.05 7.95
N SER A 54 10.65 -28.07 7.89
CA SER A 54 9.91 -29.32 7.65
C SER A 54 10.16 -29.84 6.23
N ASP A 55 10.57 -31.09 6.12
CA ASP A 55 10.42 -31.83 4.88
C ASP A 55 8.92 -31.88 4.53
N PRO A 56 8.48 -31.58 3.29
CA PRO A 56 7.09 -31.74 2.87
C PRO A 56 6.51 -33.14 3.15
N GLU A 57 7.35 -34.16 3.12
CA GLU A 57 7.02 -35.55 3.43
C GLU A 57 7.13 -35.91 4.93
N ALA A 58 7.58 -34.95 5.76
CA ALA A 58 7.71 -35.20 7.19
C ALA A 58 6.38 -35.52 7.87
N MET A 59 6.44 -36.30 8.94
CA MET A 59 5.26 -36.69 9.72
C MET A 59 4.51 -35.46 10.25
N PRO A 60 3.24 -35.25 9.85
CA PRO A 60 2.47 -34.10 10.34
C PRO A 60 2.05 -34.28 11.81
N ALA A 61 1.82 -33.18 12.50
CA ALA A 61 1.02 -33.18 13.71
C ALA A 61 -0.46 -33.41 13.35
N GLN A 62 -1.21 -33.97 14.30
CA GLN A 62 -2.64 -34.25 14.08
C GLN A 62 -3.51 -33.11 14.61
N VAL A 63 -4.56 -32.75 13.89
CA VAL A 63 -5.65 -31.92 14.42
C VAL A 63 -6.77 -32.85 14.83
N THR A 64 -6.97 -32.98 16.13
CA THR A 64 -7.87 -34.00 16.72
C THR A 64 -9.23 -33.47 17.07
N GLU A 65 -9.35 -32.16 17.28
CA GLU A 65 -10.57 -31.48 17.69
C GLU A 65 -10.59 -30.09 17.06
N GLY A 66 -11.76 -29.62 16.66
CA GLY A 66 -11.93 -28.28 16.16
C GLY A 66 -13.33 -28.00 15.66
N TYR A 67 -13.57 -26.75 15.38
CA TYR A 67 -14.83 -26.26 14.84
C TYR A 67 -14.62 -25.05 13.95
N ILE A 68 -15.57 -24.84 13.02
CA ILE A 68 -15.71 -23.62 12.26
C ILE A 68 -17.15 -23.16 12.38
N ARG A 69 -17.38 -21.95 12.83
CA ARG A 69 -18.68 -21.33 12.99
C ARG A 69 -18.85 -20.18 12.00
N CYS A 70 -19.82 -20.33 11.12
CA CYS A 70 -20.25 -19.30 10.18
C CYS A 70 -21.71 -19.54 9.84
N ASP A 71 -22.55 -18.51 9.99
CA ASP A 71 -23.99 -18.63 9.79
C ASP A 71 -24.37 -19.00 8.34
N ALA A 72 -23.56 -18.59 7.37
CA ALA A 72 -23.75 -18.92 5.97
C ALA A 72 -23.66 -20.44 5.66
N PHE A 73 -23.01 -21.23 6.51
CA PHE A 73 -23.02 -22.69 6.41
C PHE A 73 -24.21 -23.34 7.12
N GLY A 74 -25.07 -22.55 7.76
CA GLY A 74 -26.17 -23.05 8.60
C GLY A 74 -25.74 -23.45 9.99
N GLY A 75 -24.55 -23.04 10.47
CA GLY A 75 -24.10 -23.26 11.84
C GLY A 75 -22.64 -23.71 11.98
N GLU A 76 -22.40 -24.62 12.91
CA GLU A 76 -21.07 -25.11 13.26
C GLU A 76 -20.71 -26.34 12.41
N MET A 77 -19.54 -26.30 11.77
CA MET A 77 -18.87 -27.48 11.21
C MET A 77 -17.84 -27.98 12.21
N ARG A 78 -17.71 -29.30 12.37
CA ARG A 78 -16.76 -29.93 13.30
C ARG A 78 -15.63 -30.60 12.55
N VAL A 79 -14.42 -30.47 13.07
CA VAL A 79 -13.26 -31.20 12.54
C VAL A 79 -13.44 -32.68 12.84
N ARG A 80 -13.49 -33.50 11.79
CA ARG A 80 -13.48 -34.96 11.85
C ARG A 80 -12.05 -35.47 12.01
N SER A 81 -11.16 -35.00 11.16
CA SER A 81 -9.75 -35.33 11.15
C SER A 81 -8.97 -34.17 10.51
N GLY A 82 -7.66 -34.10 10.77
CA GLY A 82 -6.82 -33.12 10.09
C GLY A 82 -5.36 -33.25 10.43
N THR A 83 -4.55 -32.55 9.65
CA THR A 83 -3.11 -32.46 9.81
C THR A 83 -2.65 -31.02 9.97
N PHE A 84 -1.54 -30.86 10.67
CA PHE A 84 -0.81 -29.61 10.77
C PHE A 84 0.66 -29.86 10.44
N ARG A 85 1.21 -29.08 9.53
CA ARG A 85 2.64 -29.07 9.18
C ARG A 85 3.25 -27.71 9.51
N ALA A 86 4.27 -27.70 10.34
CA ALA A 86 4.97 -26.48 10.71
C ALA A 86 6.12 -26.21 9.73
N PHE A 87 6.29 -24.94 9.32
CA PHE A 87 7.45 -24.46 8.57
C PHE A 87 7.82 -25.25 7.30
N VAL A 88 6.84 -25.51 6.45
CA VAL A 88 7.03 -26.18 5.15
C VAL A 88 7.61 -25.20 4.15
N PRO A 89 8.75 -25.52 3.48
CA PRO A 89 9.29 -24.63 2.45
C PRO A 89 8.35 -24.55 1.23
N THR A 90 8.26 -23.37 0.65
CA THR A 90 7.60 -23.15 -0.63
C THR A 90 8.63 -23.15 -1.76
N ALA A 91 8.18 -23.32 -3.02
CA ALA A 91 9.07 -23.18 -4.18
C ALA A 91 9.70 -21.78 -4.17
N GLN A 92 11.02 -21.74 -4.26
CA GLN A 92 11.76 -20.49 -4.06
C GLN A 92 11.68 -19.56 -5.27
N THR A 93 11.39 -18.32 -5.00
CA THR A 93 11.75 -17.16 -5.82
C THR A 93 13.04 -16.53 -5.27
N GLU A 94 13.76 -15.76 -6.07
CA GLU A 94 14.99 -15.04 -5.63
C GLU A 94 14.70 -14.09 -4.42
N PRO A 95 15.64 -13.91 -3.47
CA PRO A 95 17.00 -14.45 -3.42
C PRO A 95 17.07 -15.89 -2.88
N ARG A 96 17.99 -16.69 -3.42
CA ARG A 96 18.12 -18.14 -3.13
C ARG A 96 18.33 -18.51 -1.66
N ASP A 97 18.82 -17.58 -0.85
CA ASP A 97 19.12 -17.79 0.57
C ASP A 97 17.96 -17.37 1.49
N ALA A 98 16.88 -16.81 0.94
CA ALA A 98 15.71 -16.42 1.70
C ALA A 98 14.82 -17.62 1.99
N LEU A 99 14.24 -17.64 3.19
CA LEU A 99 13.32 -18.69 3.61
C LEU A 99 11.87 -18.22 3.43
N HIS A 100 11.17 -18.88 2.52
CA HIS A 100 9.71 -18.77 2.37
C HIS A 100 9.08 -20.03 2.96
N LEU A 101 8.45 -19.89 4.11
CA LEU A 101 7.90 -21.01 4.86
C LEU A 101 6.40 -20.86 5.01
N ARG A 102 5.70 -21.98 5.15
CA ARG A 102 4.26 -22.04 5.46
C ARG A 102 3.99 -22.95 6.64
N MET A 103 3.03 -22.54 7.48
CA MET A 103 2.39 -23.47 8.41
C MET A 103 1.06 -23.91 7.77
N ARG A 104 0.91 -25.18 7.42
CA ARG A 104 -0.25 -25.70 6.71
C ARG A 104 -1.21 -26.46 7.62
N TYR A 105 -2.50 -26.28 7.36
CA TYR A 105 -3.62 -27.01 7.98
C TYR A 105 -4.43 -27.66 6.87
N GLU A 106 -4.71 -28.95 7.02
CA GLU A 106 -5.58 -29.73 6.14
C GLU A 106 -6.62 -30.41 7.03
N LEU A 107 -7.90 -30.02 6.92
CA LEU A 107 -8.94 -30.45 7.83
C LEU A 107 -10.13 -31.03 7.05
N GLU A 108 -10.60 -32.19 7.48
CA GLU A 108 -11.90 -32.72 7.07
C GLU A 108 -12.96 -32.29 8.08
N LEU A 109 -14.06 -31.74 7.58
CA LEU A 109 -15.11 -31.14 8.38
C LEU A 109 -16.46 -31.82 8.13
N ASP A 110 -17.19 -32.06 9.23
CA ASP A 110 -18.60 -32.45 9.19
C ASP A 110 -19.46 -31.19 9.39
N GLY A 111 -20.19 -30.82 8.34
CA GLY A 111 -21.08 -29.66 8.34
C GLY A 111 -22.54 -30.02 8.61
N PRO A 112 -23.40 -29.00 8.77
CA PRO A 112 -24.84 -29.19 8.94
C PRO A 112 -25.46 -30.00 7.80
N GLY A 113 -26.41 -30.85 8.15
CA GLY A 113 -27.07 -31.72 7.18
C GLY A 113 -26.23 -32.90 6.68
N GLY A 114 -25.11 -33.23 7.36
CA GLY A 114 -24.24 -34.35 7.03
C GLY A 114 -23.33 -34.10 5.81
N ARG A 115 -23.15 -32.84 5.42
CA ARG A 115 -22.26 -32.47 4.30
C ARG A 115 -20.80 -32.50 4.78
N ALA A 116 -19.95 -33.13 3.98
CA ALA A 116 -18.50 -33.13 4.23
C ALA A 116 -17.84 -31.97 3.51
N TYR A 117 -16.96 -31.26 4.21
CA TYR A 117 -16.14 -30.18 3.66
C TYR A 117 -14.65 -30.46 3.91
N VAL A 118 -13.81 -29.89 3.07
CA VAL A 118 -12.36 -29.87 3.27
C VAL A 118 -11.94 -28.43 3.47
N LEU A 119 -11.16 -28.19 4.52
CA LEU A 119 -10.48 -26.91 4.73
C LEU A 119 -9.00 -27.09 4.52
N ASP A 120 -8.44 -26.36 3.57
CA ASP A 120 -7.02 -26.13 3.44
C ASP A 120 -6.70 -24.73 3.99
N GLY A 121 -5.66 -24.63 4.80
CA GLY A 121 -5.23 -23.36 5.38
C GLY A 121 -3.72 -23.25 5.48
N PHE A 122 -3.21 -22.03 5.39
CA PHE A 122 -1.79 -21.79 5.60
C PHE A 122 -1.55 -20.42 6.24
N LYS A 123 -0.43 -20.32 6.98
CA LYS A 123 0.17 -19.07 7.42
C LYS A 123 1.47 -18.88 6.64
N LEU A 124 1.73 -17.68 6.13
CA LEU A 124 3.00 -17.31 5.50
C LEU A 124 4.00 -16.92 6.58
N VAL A 125 5.23 -17.39 6.50
CA VAL A 125 6.31 -17.05 7.44
C VAL A 125 7.52 -16.65 6.62
N GLU A 126 7.71 -15.35 6.45
CA GLU A 126 8.68 -14.74 5.54
C GLU A 126 9.34 -13.53 6.19
N ASN A 127 10.56 -13.20 5.79
CA ASN A 127 11.21 -11.96 6.22
C ASN A 127 10.98 -10.85 5.20
N ASP A 128 9.74 -10.46 5.01
CA ASP A 128 9.40 -9.37 4.13
C ASP A 128 9.48 -7.99 4.83
N PRO A 129 9.42 -6.86 4.08
CA PRO A 129 9.57 -5.55 4.66
C PRO A 129 8.37 -5.15 5.53
N GLY A 130 8.45 -5.24 6.83
CA GLY A 130 7.37 -4.82 7.74
C GLY A 130 7.59 -5.19 9.20
N TYR A 131 8.47 -6.11 9.52
CA TYR A 131 8.59 -6.71 10.87
C TYR A 131 7.29 -7.38 11.31
N ASP A 132 6.74 -8.22 10.49
CA ASP A 132 5.40 -8.79 10.62
C ASP A 132 5.37 -10.20 11.22
N SER A 133 6.42 -10.65 11.89
CA SER A 133 6.48 -11.96 12.55
C SER A 133 5.23 -12.30 13.40
N TRP A 134 4.50 -11.28 13.84
CA TRP A 134 3.20 -11.46 14.50
C TRP A 134 2.11 -11.78 13.48
N SER A 135 2.01 -11.01 12.39
CA SER A 135 1.04 -11.22 11.32
C SER A 135 1.22 -12.62 10.72
N ASP A 136 2.43 -12.97 10.34
CA ASP A 136 2.81 -14.23 9.73
C ASP A 136 2.43 -15.44 10.58
N THR A 137 2.66 -15.36 11.86
CA THR A 137 2.35 -16.48 12.76
C THR A 137 0.91 -16.51 13.22
N THR A 138 0.13 -15.44 13.02
CA THR A 138 -1.25 -15.32 13.52
C THR A 138 -2.30 -15.19 12.43
N THR A 139 -1.94 -14.87 11.19
CA THR A 139 -2.87 -14.80 10.04
C THR A 139 -2.95 -16.13 9.33
N LEU A 140 -4.15 -16.65 9.17
CA LEU A 140 -4.46 -17.91 8.53
C LEU A 140 -5.33 -17.65 7.30
N PHE A 141 -4.80 -17.99 6.13
CA PHE A 141 -5.51 -17.99 4.86
C PHE A 141 -6.15 -19.37 4.68
N ILE A 142 -7.44 -19.41 4.39
CA ILE A 142 -8.16 -20.68 4.24
C ILE A 142 -8.99 -20.72 2.96
N ARG A 143 -9.15 -21.91 2.42
CA ARG A 143 -10.20 -22.28 1.47
C ARG A 143 -11.04 -23.42 2.02
N ILE A 144 -12.33 -23.39 1.76
CA ILE A 144 -13.28 -24.44 2.12
C ILE A 144 -13.89 -24.97 0.83
N SER A 145 -13.75 -26.26 0.61
CA SER A 145 -14.28 -26.96 -0.58
C SER A 145 -15.30 -28.01 -0.17
N HIS A 146 -16.23 -28.32 -1.07
CA HIS A 146 -17.20 -29.41 -0.96
C HIS A 146 -17.18 -30.18 -2.28
N VAL A 147 -16.87 -31.48 -2.25
CA VAL A 147 -16.78 -32.33 -3.44
C VAL A 147 -15.96 -31.67 -4.57
N ASP A 148 -14.74 -31.26 -4.25
CA ASP A 148 -13.78 -30.59 -5.15
C ASP A 148 -14.21 -29.20 -5.69
N GLU A 149 -15.38 -28.70 -5.30
CA GLU A 149 -15.81 -27.34 -5.62
C GLU A 149 -15.41 -26.37 -4.50
N LEU A 150 -14.76 -25.27 -4.87
CA LEU A 150 -14.44 -24.20 -3.94
C LEU A 150 -15.72 -23.48 -3.51
N VAL A 151 -16.02 -23.53 -2.21
CA VAL A 151 -17.22 -22.91 -1.63
C VAL A 151 -16.93 -21.52 -1.11
N ALA A 152 -15.82 -21.38 -0.37
CA ALA A 152 -15.43 -20.11 0.24
C ALA A 152 -13.93 -20.03 0.47
N ILE A 153 -13.40 -18.82 0.46
CA ILE A 153 -12.05 -18.49 0.92
C ILE A 153 -12.15 -17.51 2.08
N GLY A 154 -11.09 -17.41 2.90
CA GLY A 154 -11.12 -16.53 4.04
C GLY A 154 -9.76 -16.19 4.61
N VAL A 155 -9.75 -15.08 5.36
CA VAL A 155 -8.59 -14.65 6.13
C VAL A 155 -8.99 -14.53 7.59
N LEU A 156 -8.33 -15.29 8.43
CA LEU A 156 -8.58 -15.38 9.87
C LEU A 156 -7.33 -14.96 10.65
N GLN A 157 -7.54 -14.37 11.82
CA GLN A 157 -6.42 -13.97 12.69
C GLN A 157 -6.63 -14.45 14.13
N ILE A 158 -5.50 -14.67 14.80
CA ILE A 158 -5.45 -14.85 16.25
C ILE A 158 -5.29 -13.46 16.89
N SER A 159 -6.29 -13.00 17.64
CA SER A 159 -6.15 -11.73 18.36
C SER A 159 -5.11 -11.84 19.50
N PRO A 160 -4.51 -10.71 19.95
CA PRO A 160 -3.55 -10.74 21.07
C PRO A 160 -4.10 -11.43 22.32
N LEU A 161 -5.38 -11.22 22.65
CA LEU A 161 -6.03 -11.88 23.78
C LEU A 161 -6.20 -13.39 23.56
N ALA A 162 -6.55 -13.80 22.31
CA ALA A 162 -6.65 -15.21 21.96
C ALA A 162 -5.27 -15.88 22.01
N PHE A 163 -4.22 -15.19 21.57
CA PHE A 163 -2.85 -15.68 21.67
C PHE A 163 -2.39 -15.87 23.12
N MET A 164 -2.67 -14.91 24.01
CA MET A 164 -2.38 -15.08 25.43
C MET A 164 -3.10 -16.30 26.02
N ARG A 165 -4.35 -16.52 25.63
CA ARG A 165 -5.09 -17.73 26.00
C ARG A 165 -4.46 -18.99 25.39
N GLN A 166 -4.05 -18.96 24.13
CA GLN A 166 -3.36 -20.06 23.45
C GLN A 166 -2.12 -20.49 24.24
N LEU A 167 -1.30 -19.55 24.73
CA LEU A 167 -0.13 -19.86 25.55
C LEU A 167 -0.48 -20.70 26.78
N THR A 168 -1.67 -20.51 27.37
CA THR A 168 -2.12 -21.30 28.51
C THR A 168 -2.62 -22.70 28.14
N THR A 169 -2.81 -22.98 26.87
CA THR A 169 -3.30 -24.29 26.38
C THR A 169 -2.18 -25.31 26.12
N PHE A 170 -0.93 -24.85 26.03
CA PHE A 170 0.21 -25.73 25.80
C PHE A 170 0.36 -26.77 26.91
N ARG A 171 0.38 -28.03 26.54
CA ARG A 171 0.55 -29.17 27.45
C ARG A 171 1.61 -30.12 26.92
N GLY A 172 2.67 -30.30 27.70
CA GLY A 172 3.66 -31.35 27.44
C GLY A 172 3.14 -32.71 27.90
N THR A 173 3.55 -33.77 27.23
CA THR A 173 3.31 -35.17 27.64
C THR A 173 4.50 -35.69 28.45
N GLY A 174 4.24 -36.55 29.43
CA GLY A 174 5.28 -37.15 30.29
C GLY A 174 4.75 -37.53 31.65
N SER A 175 5.38 -38.51 32.29
CA SER A 175 5.01 -39.02 33.62
C SER A 175 5.36 -38.06 34.75
N THR A 176 6.37 -37.23 34.57
CA THR A 176 6.82 -36.25 35.57
C THR A 176 6.63 -34.80 35.09
N VAL A 177 6.59 -33.84 36.01
CA VAL A 177 6.52 -32.42 35.70
C VAL A 177 7.74 -31.99 34.88
N SER A 178 8.94 -32.43 35.26
CA SER A 178 10.16 -32.13 34.53
C SER A 178 10.15 -32.67 33.07
N ALA A 179 9.62 -33.86 32.85
CA ALA A 179 9.46 -34.43 31.51
C ALA A 179 8.51 -33.58 30.67
N ARG A 180 7.38 -33.15 31.23
CA ARG A 180 6.41 -32.27 30.53
C ARG A 180 6.98 -30.92 30.19
N LEU A 181 7.71 -30.29 31.09
CA LEU A 181 8.41 -29.02 30.84
C LEU A 181 9.52 -29.20 29.80
N GLY A 182 10.27 -30.32 29.82
CA GLY A 182 11.29 -30.63 28.84
C GLY A 182 10.73 -30.81 27.42
N VAL A 183 9.52 -31.35 27.29
CA VAL A 183 8.80 -31.45 25.99
C VAL A 183 8.46 -30.05 25.47
N LEU A 184 7.90 -29.19 26.32
CA LEU A 184 7.55 -27.81 25.95
C LEU A 184 8.78 -27.00 25.54
N ALA A 185 9.86 -27.09 26.32
CA ALA A 185 11.11 -26.36 26.05
C ALA A 185 11.75 -26.78 24.71
N ARG A 186 11.72 -28.07 24.37
CA ARG A 186 12.24 -28.56 23.07
C ARG A 186 11.43 -28.05 21.90
N TYR A 187 10.11 -28.04 21.99
CA TYR A 187 9.24 -27.51 20.94
C TYR A 187 9.41 -25.98 20.78
N GLN A 188 9.45 -25.25 21.90
CA GLN A 188 9.68 -23.81 21.88
C GLN A 188 11.04 -23.47 21.26
N ARG A 189 12.10 -24.20 21.60
CA ARG A 189 13.40 -24.02 20.98
C ARG A 189 13.36 -24.24 19.47
N TYR A 190 12.71 -25.32 19.01
CA TYR A 190 12.50 -25.60 17.59
C TYR A 190 11.79 -24.43 16.91
N PHE A 191 10.63 -24.02 17.44
CA PHE A 191 9.81 -22.96 16.89
C PHE A 191 10.56 -21.63 16.78
N LEU A 192 11.22 -21.21 17.86
CA LEU A 192 12.01 -19.97 17.88
C LEU A 192 13.25 -20.04 16.99
N THR A 193 13.84 -21.23 16.81
CA THR A 193 14.96 -21.41 15.87
C THR A 193 14.52 -21.21 14.43
N CYS A 194 13.37 -21.75 14.04
CA CYS A 194 12.80 -21.55 12.69
C CYS A 194 12.50 -20.07 12.44
N LEU A 195 11.82 -19.41 13.38
CA LEU A 195 11.54 -17.96 13.27
C LEU A 195 12.83 -17.14 13.21
N GLY A 196 13.81 -17.44 14.08
CA GLY A 196 15.08 -16.73 14.10
C GLY A 196 15.87 -16.88 12.79
N ARG A 197 15.77 -18.01 12.11
CA ARG A 197 16.39 -18.23 10.79
C ARG A 197 15.64 -17.48 9.68
N THR A 198 14.33 -17.47 9.70
CA THR A 198 13.52 -16.74 8.71
C THR A 198 13.75 -15.24 8.83
N TYR A 199 13.53 -14.67 10.00
CA TYR A 199 13.64 -13.21 10.22
C TYR A 199 15.08 -12.70 10.40
N GLY A 200 16.05 -13.56 10.61
CA GLY A 200 17.48 -13.26 10.58
C GLY A 200 18.12 -13.44 9.21
N GLY A 201 17.39 -13.97 8.24
CA GLY A 201 17.80 -14.13 6.86
C GLY A 201 17.70 -12.84 6.03
N PRO A 202 18.06 -12.91 4.74
CA PRO A 202 17.87 -11.77 3.83
C PRO A 202 16.37 -11.44 3.69
N PRO A 203 16.04 -10.14 3.60
CA PRO A 203 14.65 -9.73 3.38
C PRO A 203 14.18 -10.12 1.98
N VAL A 204 12.90 -10.47 1.87
CA VAL A 204 12.22 -10.85 0.62
C VAL A 204 11.11 -9.86 0.29
N THR A 205 10.66 -9.84 -0.96
CA THR A 205 9.37 -9.26 -1.30
C THR A 205 8.29 -10.21 -0.81
N GLY A 206 7.31 -9.73 -0.06
CA GLY A 206 6.25 -10.54 0.51
C GLY A 206 5.53 -11.35 -0.56
N SER A 207 5.27 -12.62 -0.26
CA SER A 207 4.53 -13.51 -1.15
C SER A 207 3.05 -13.16 -1.17
N ARG A 208 2.42 -13.33 -2.33
CA ARG A 208 0.96 -13.33 -2.37
C ARG A 208 0.40 -14.57 -1.67
N PRO A 209 -0.65 -14.41 -0.88
CA PRO A 209 -1.36 -15.57 -0.36
C PRO A 209 -2.04 -16.32 -1.50
N SER A 210 -1.47 -17.46 -1.86
CA SER A 210 -1.99 -18.38 -2.89
C SER A 210 -1.75 -19.82 -2.47
N PHE A 211 -2.57 -20.76 -2.95
CA PHE A 211 -2.30 -22.17 -2.76
C PHE A 211 -1.30 -22.66 -3.83
N PRO A 212 -0.43 -23.64 -3.52
CA PRO A 212 0.57 -24.14 -4.46
C PRO A 212 -0.01 -24.71 -5.75
N GLU A 213 -1.25 -25.22 -5.67
CA GLU A 213 -1.98 -25.85 -6.78
C GLU A 213 -2.74 -24.82 -7.63
N ASP A 214 -2.81 -23.57 -7.20
CA ASP A 214 -3.49 -22.53 -7.94
C ASP A 214 -2.77 -22.31 -9.27
N ARG A 215 -3.49 -22.54 -10.36
CA ARG A 215 -2.97 -22.18 -11.67
C ARG A 215 -2.76 -20.66 -11.68
N PRO A 216 -1.68 -20.16 -12.29
CA PRO A 216 -1.60 -18.75 -12.54
C PRO A 216 -2.85 -18.31 -13.29
N PRO A 217 -3.45 -17.16 -12.97
CA PRO A 217 -4.59 -16.65 -13.70
C PRO A 217 -4.27 -16.68 -15.20
N PRO A 218 -5.24 -16.98 -16.08
CA PRO A 218 -5.01 -17.04 -17.51
C PRO A 218 -4.32 -15.75 -17.93
N LEU A 219 -3.28 -15.86 -18.77
CA LEU A 219 -2.57 -14.72 -19.31
C LEU A 219 -3.59 -13.73 -19.84
N TRP A 220 -3.61 -12.55 -19.24
CA TRP A 220 -4.52 -11.48 -19.61
C TRP A 220 -4.31 -11.14 -21.09
N GLN A 221 -5.38 -11.24 -21.86
CA GLN A 221 -5.38 -10.74 -23.23
C GLN A 221 -5.84 -9.28 -23.20
N PRO A 222 -5.12 -8.36 -23.86
CA PRO A 222 -5.56 -6.98 -23.90
C PRO A 222 -6.98 -6.92 -24.47
N PRO A 223 -7.91 -6.18 -23.83
CA PRO A 223 -9.21 -5.95 -24.42
C PRO A 223 -9.07 -5.29 -25.78
N PRO A 224 -10.05 -5.47 -26.69
CA PRO A 224 -10.12 -4.71 -27.92
C PRO A 224 -10.00 -3.20 -27.61
N ALA A 225 -9.63 -2.40 -28.64
CA ALA A 225 -9.36 -0.96 -28.48
C ALA A 225 -10.35 -0.31 -27.49
N PRO A 226 -9.86 0.48 -26.53
CA PRO A 226 -10.66 0.89 -25.39
C PRO A 226 -11.88 1.70 -25.83
N GLU A 227 -13.07 1.14 -25.64
CA GLU A 227 -14.32 1.87 -25.85
C GLU A 227 -14.54 2.86 -24.72
N PHE A 228 -14.93 4.08 -25.08
CA PHE A 228 -15.32 5.09 -24.14
C PHE A 228 -16.74 4.80 -23.61
N ALA A 229 -16.84 4.38 -22.35
CA ALA A 229 -18.10 4.19 -21.67
C ALA A 229 -18.50 5.46 -20.91
N ARG A 230 -19.76 5.89 -21.05
CA ARG A 230 -20.30 7.02 -20.28
C ARG A 230 -20.28 6.72 -18.78
N LEU A 231 -19.80 7.67 -18.00
CA LEU A 231 -19.88 7.60 -16.54
C LEU A 231 -21.27 8.05 -16.06
N PRO A 232 -21.95 7.25 -15.22
CA PRO A 232 -23.31 7.56 -14.76
C PRO A 232 -23.40 8.93 -14.08
N GLY A 233 -24.43 9.70 -14.42
CA GLY A 233 -24.69 11.00 -13.79
C GLY A 233 -23.74 12.14 -14.20
N THR A 234 -22.85 11.90 -15.17
CA THR A 234 -21.85 12.90 -15.63
C THR A 234 -21.91 13.14 -17.13
N GLN A 235 -21.22 14.18 -17.59
CA GLN A 235 -20.94 14.44 -19.00
C GLN A 235 -19.53 13.94 -19.41
N LEU A 236 -19.08 12.88 -18.76
CA LEU A 236 -17.78 12.25 -19.01
C LEU A 236 -17.95 10.83 -19.56
N ALA A 237 -17.01 10.44 -20.38
CA ALA A 237 -16.80 9.05 -20.78
C ALA A 237 -15.37 8.62 -20.42
N ARG A 238 -15.22 7.38 -20.01
CA ARG A 238 -13.97 6.77 -19.62
C ARG A 238 -13.63 5.57 -20.49
N ALA A 239 -12.42 5.51 -20.96
CA ALA A 239 -11.80 4.29 -21.50
C ALA A 239 -10.74 3.79 -20.52
N VAL A 240 -10.69 2.48 -20.30
CA VAL A 240 -9.67 1.84 -19.46
C VAL A 240 -8.59 1.25 -20.36
N VAL A 241 -7.36 1.72 -20.19
CA VAL A 241 -6.19 1.31 -21.00
C VAL A 241 -5.21 0.59 -20.10
N PRO A 242 -5.15 -0.74 -20.17
CA PRO A 242 -4.25 -1.51 -19.31
C PRO A 242 -2.81 -1.46 -19.78
N PHE A 243 -1.87 -1.64 -18.83
CA PHE A 243 -0.44 -1.80 -19.09
C PHE A 243 0.19 -2.74 -18.05
N GLY A 244 1.21 -3.48 -18.47
CA GLY A 244 1.95 -4.40 -17.61
C GLY A 244 3.17 -3.75 -17.00
N VAL A 245 3.56 -4.22 -15.81
CA VAL A 245 4.84 -3.94 -15.15
C VAL A 245 5.55 -5.26 -14.83
N PRO A 246 6.90 -5.29 -14.81
CA PRO A 246 7.63 -6.55 -14.75
C PRO A 246 7.45 -7.37 -13.47
N ASP A 247 7.12 -6.70 -12.36
CA ASP A 247 7.08 -7.25 -11.01
C ASP A 247 5.66 -7.47 -10.46
N LEU A 248 4.63 -7.33 -11.31
CA LEU A 248 3.24 -7.64 -10.97
C LEU A 248 2.68 -8.66 -11.97
N ASP A 249 1.89 -9.58 -11.47
CA ASP A 249 1.18 -10.61 -12.25
C ASP A 249 -0.23 -10.17 -12.70
N PHE A 250 -0.60 -8.91 -12.41
CA PHE A 250 -1.82 -8.26 -12.87
C PHE A 250 -1.50 -6.93 -13.54
N PRO A 251 -2.32 -6.48 -14.52
CA PRO A 251 -2.10 -5.22 -15.19
C PRO A 251 -2.47 -4.04 -14.29
N LEU A 252 -1.72 -2.96 -14.44
CA LEU A 252 -2.12 -1.63 -14.02
C LEU A 252 -2.99 -0.97 -15.10
N ASN A 253 -3.67 0.12 -14.77
CA ASN A 253 -4.59 0.75 -15.69
C ASN A 253 -4.35 2.26 -15.80
N LEU A 254 -4.70 2.79 -16.97
CA LEU A 254 -4.86 4.21 -17.22
C LEU A 254 -6.33 4.47 -17.54
N HIS A 255 -6.96 5.40 -16.85
CA HIS A 255 -8.29 5.89 -17.21
C HIS A 255 -8.14 7.09 -18.14
N ARG A 256 -8.49 6.95 -19.40
CA ARG A 256 -8.55 8.06 -20.36
C ARG A 256 -9.93 8.67 -20.34
N LEU A 257 -10.04 9.95 -20.05
CA LEU A 257 -11.30 10.66 -19.90
C LEU A 257 -11.58 11.55 -21.11
N ARG A 258 -12.86 11.68 -21.46
CA ARG A 258 -13.39 12.56 -22.52
C ARG A 258 -14.65 13.25 -22.03
N ARG A 259 -14.89 14.46 -22.51
CA ARG A 259 -16.20 15.09 -22.39
C ARG A 259 -17.14 14.52 -23.43
N LEU A 260 -18.41 14.50 -23.10
CA LEU A 260 -19.50 14.19 -24.04
C LEU A 260 -20.13 15.50 -24.51
N ASP A 261 -20.51 15.55 -25.78
CA ASP A 261 -21.40 16.58 -26.32
C ASP A 261 -22.85 16.32 -25.93
N ALA A 262 -23.78 17.20 -26.39
CA ALA A 262 -25.19 17.05 -26.13
C ALA A 262 -25.81 15.76 -26.69
N ASP A 263 -25.21 15.21 -27.74
CA ASP A 263 -25.66 13.97 -28.40
C ASP A 263 -25.00 12.71 -27.74
N GLY A 264 -24.18 12.90 -26.72
CA GLY A 264 -23.48 11.81 -26.00
C GLY A 264 -22.28 11.26 -26.75
N ARG A 265 -21.72 11.99 -27.72
CA ARG A 265 -20.48 11.62 -28.42
C ARG A 265 -19.28 12.22 -27.71
N THR A 266 -18.15 11.50 -27.73
CA THR A 266 -16.91 11.99 -27.16
C THR A 266 -16.32 13.16 -27.96
N LEU A 267 -15.98 14.23 -27.26
CA LEU A 267 -15.26 15.36 -27.85
C LEU A 267 -13.77 15.03 -27.98
N ALA A 268 -13.20 15.35 -29.16
CA ALA A 268 -11.76 15.21 -29.37
C ALA A 268 -10.99 16.29 -28.58
N PRO A 269 -9.80 15.96 -28.03
CA PRO A 269 -8.96 16.94 -27.36
C PRO A 269 -8.34 17.89 -28.39
N THR A 270 -8.12 19.12 -27.97
CA THR A 270 -7.45 20.16 -28.78
C THR A 270 -6.00 20.40 -28.32
N LEU A 271 -5.70 20.02 -27.08
CA LEU A 271 -4.37 20.06 -26.47
C LEU A 271 -3.81 18.64 -26.31
N GLY A 272 -2.51 18.56 -25.98
CA GLY A 272 -1.82 17.29 -25.75
C GLY A 272 -2.26 16.55 -24.47
N PRO A 273 -1.68 15.37 -24.23
CA PRO A 273 -2.02 14.55 -23.07
C PRO A 273 -1.50 15.17 -21.77
N VAL A 274 -2.29 14.98 -20.70
CA VAL A 274 -1.90 15.25 -19.32
C VAL A 274 -2.19 14.01 -18.47
N LEU A 275 -1.17 13.56 -17.74
CA LEU A 275 -1.24 12.45 -16.80
C LEU A 275 -1.51 12.97 -15.38
N LEU A 276 -2.54 12.45 -14.73
CA LEU A 276 -2.84 12.68 -13.31
C LEU A 276 -2.43 11.43 -12.51
N VAL A 277 -1.54 11.60 -11.52
CA VAL A 277 -1.07 10.51 -10.66
C VAL A 277 -1.61 10.70 -9.26
N PRO A 278 -2.50 9.82 -8.76
CA PRO A 278 -3.09 9.93 -7.43
C PRO A 278 -2.11 9.54 -6.32
N GLY A 279 -2.50 9.84 -5.08
CA GLY A 279 -1.82 9.35 -3.88
C GLY A 279 -1.93 7.84 -3.70
N SER A 280 -1.39 7.34 -2.59
CA SER A 280 -1.55 5.92 -2.21
C SER A 280 -2.84 5.69 -1.43
N GLY A 281 -3.41 4.49 -1.61
CA GLY A 281 -4.60 4.07 -0.89
C GLY A 281 -5.88 4.80 -1.33
N VAL A 282 -5.90 5.32 -2.56
CA VAL A 282 -7.05 6.02 -3.16
C VAL A 282 -7.32 5.49 -4.57
N ARG A 283 -8.49 5.83 -5.11
CA ARG A 283 -8.89 5.50 -6.49
C ARG A 283 -8.49 6.61 -7.48
N ALA A 284 -8.50 6.27 -8.76
CA ALA A 284 -8.36 7.25 -9.84
C ALA A 284 -9.51 8.29 -9.83
N GLU A 285 -10.68 7.89 -9.34
CA GLU A 285 -11.87 8.72 -9.17
C GLU A 285 -11.65 9.96 -8.31
N MET A 286 -10.58 10.01 -7.52
CA MET A 286 -10.20 11.22 -6.77
C MET A 286 -10.06 12.46 -7.65
N TYR A 287 -9.82 12.29 -8.94
CA TYR A 287 -9.67 13.39 -9.90
C TYR A 287 -10.94 13.70 -10.72
N TYR A 288 -11.95 12.83 -10.72
CA TYR A 288 -13.16 13.02 -11.55
C TYR A 288 -14.49 12.54 -10.95
N GLY A 289 -14.47 11.97 -9.75
CA GLY A 289 -15.65 11.43 -9.07
C GLY A 289 -16.17 12.25 -7.90
N GLN A 290 -15.57 13.41 -7.63
CA GLN A 290 -15.92 14.22 -6.46
C GLN A 290 -17.36 14.76 -6.52
N PRO A 291 -18.06 14.83 -5.37
CA PRO A 291 -19.48 15.22 -5.34
C PRO A 291 -19.71 16.73 -5.42
N VAL A 292 -18.66 17.56 -5.40
CA VAL A 292 -18.76 19.01 -5.33
C VAL A 292 -17.92 19.70 -6.37
N GLY A 293 -18.50 20.69 -7.04
CA GLY A 293 -17.83 21.51 -8.06
C GLY A 293 -17.39 20.73 -9.29
N PRO A 294 -16.82 21.37 -10.28
CA PRO A 294 -16.12 20.68 -11.35
C PRO A 294 -14.83 20.06 -10.81
N SER A 295 -14.58 18.81 -11.19
CA SER A 295 -13.37 18.08 -10.86
C SER A 295 -12.15 18.65 -11.61
N CYS A 296 -10.95 18.31 -11.15
CA CYS A 296 -9.71 18.66 -11.85
C CYS A 296 -9.72 18.11 -13.29
N THR A 297 -10.23 16.90 -13.48
CA THR A 297 -10.40 16.31 -14.82
C THR A 297 -11.35 17.14 -15.68
N GLU A 298 -12.54 17.51 -15.19
CA GLU A 298 -13.48 18.34 -15.95
C GLU A 298 -12.90 19.70 -16.29
N TYR A 299 -12.14 20.30 -15.38
CA TYR A 299 -11.44 21.57 -15.61
C TYR A 299 -10.41 21.43 -16.74
N LEU A 300 -9.53 20.42 -16.69
CA LEU A 300 -8.51 20.19 -17.73
C LEU A 300 -9.12 19.79 -19.08
N LEU A 301 -10.15 18.96 -19.08
CA LEU A 301 -10.93 18.65 -20.30
C LEU A 301 -11.62 19.91 -20.86
N GLY A 302 -12.06 20.82 -19.97
CA GLY A 302 -12.62 22.11 -20.38
C GLY A 302 -11.62 23.02 -21.09
N LEU A 303 -10.33 22.90 -20.76
CA LEU A 303 -9.23 23.57 -21.43
C LEU A 303 -8.85 22.88 -22.76
N GLY A 304 -9.31 21.66 -23.01
CA GLY A 304 -9.02 20.89 -24.22
C GLY A 304 -7.92 19.83 -24.09
N TYR A 305 -7.43 19.55 -22.90
CA TYR A 305 -6.43 18.50 -22.69
C TYR A 305 -6.98 17.09 -22.92
N ASP A 306 -6.10 16.16 -23.32
CA ASP A 306 -6.34 14.73 -23.30
C ASP A 306 -5.98 14.18 -21.92
N VAL A 307 -6.99 13.96 -21.08
CA VAL A 307 -6.76 13.65 -19.66
C VAL A 307 -6.66 12.16 -19.41
N TRP A 308 -5.56 11.76 -18.78
CA TRP A 308 -5.25 10.40 -18.36
C TRP A 308 -5.05 10.34 -16.86
N VAL A 309 -5.64 9.36 -16.19
CA VAL A 309 -5.47 9.14 -14.73
C VAL A 309 -4.86 7.78 -14.51
N GLU A 310 -3.76 7.73 -13.80
CA GLU A 310 -3.05 6.48 -13.51
C GLU A 310 -3.72 5.73 -12.36
N THR A 311 -3.99 4.45 -12.57
CA THR A 311 -4.33 3.48 -11.54
C THR A 311 -3.08 2.64 -11.28
N TRP A 312 -2.12 3.22 -10.54
CA TRP A 312 -0.87 2.55 -10.19
C TRP A 312 -1.08 1.55 -9.05
N ARG A 313 -0.05 0.76 -8.71
CA ARG A 313 -0.14 -0.34 -7.72
C ARG A 313 -0.73 0.04 -6.37
N ALA A 314 -0.78 1.32 -6.03
CA ALA A 314 -1.36 1.83 -4.78
C ALA A 314 -2.86 2.10 -4.84
N SER A 315 -3.50 1.88 -5.98
CA SER A 315 -4.94 2.05 -6.11
C SER A 315 -5.68 0.97 -5.34
N ILE A 316 -6.73 1.36 -4.64
CA ILE A 316 -7.61 0.43 -3.93
C ILE A 316 -8.56 -0.34 -4.86
N ASP A 317 -8.56 -0.04 -6.15
CA ASP A 317 -9.27 -0.83 -7.18
C ASP A 317 -8.47 -2.06 -7.62
N LEU A 318 -7.19 -2.11 -7.27
CA LEU A 318 -6.31 -3.24 -7.56
C LEU A 318 -6.27 -4.21 -6.37
N PRO A 319 -5.90 -5.47 -6.60
CA PRO A 319 -5.67 -6.40 -5.51
C PRO A 319 -4.67 -5.82 -4.49
N PRO A 320 -4.92 -5.93 -3.17
CA PRO A 320 -3.94 -5.56 -2.18
C PRO A 320 -2.61 -6.24 -2.45
N ASN A 321 -1.55 -5.45 -2.50
CA ASN A 321 -0.20 -5.93 -2.77
C ASN A 321 0.78 -5.21 -1.86
N ASP A 322 1.91 -5.84 -1.61
CA ASP A 322 3.02 -5.21 -0.91
C ASP A 322 3.87 -4.43 -1.92
N TYR A 323 4.25 -3.22 -1.56
CA TYR A 323 5.08 -2.37 -2.43
C TYR A 323 5.73 -1.22 -1.65
N THR A 324 6.74 -0.65 -2.27
CA THR A 324 7.41 0.57 -1.82
C THR A 324 7.34 1.65 -2.89
N LEU A 325 7.73 2.86 -2.56
CA LEU A 325 7.84 3.94 -3.54
C LEU A 325 8.87 3.63 -4.64
N ASP A 326 9.89 2.80 -4.32
CA ASP A 326 10.90 2.38 -5.29
C ASP A 326 10.30 1.56 -6.43
N HIS A 327 9.37 0.64 -6.14
CA HIS A 327 8.67 -0.15 -7.16
C HIS A 327 7.88 0.74 -8.12
N ALA A 328 7.10 1.68 -7.58
CA ALA A 328 6.30 2.58 -8.41
C ALA A 328 7.17 3.53 -9.24
N ALA A 329 8.24 4.05 -8.64
CA ALA A 329 9.19 4.94 -9.33
C ALA A 329 9.91 4.23 -10.49
N MET A 330 10.30 2.97 -10.30
CA MET A 330 11.06 2.21 -11.29
C MET A 330 10.16 1.62 -12.38
N HIS A 331 8.96 1.20 -12.03
CA HIS A 331 8.12 0.40 -12.92
C HIS A 331 6.84 1.09 -13.34
N ASP A 332 5.97 1.51 -12.40
CA ASP A 332 4.62 1.96 -12.70
C ASP A 332 4.60 3.21 -13.56
N HIS A 333 5.13 4.31 -13.02
CA HIS A 333 5.08 5.61 -13.69
C HIS A 333 5.83 5.65 -15.03
N PRO A 334 7.04 5.05 -15.16
CA PRO A 334 7.70 4.97 -16.46
C PRO A 334 6.90 4.16 -17.50
N GLN A 335 6.23 3.07 -17.09
CA GLN A 335 5.41 2.28 -18.00
C GLN A 335 4.10 3.01 -18.36
N ALA A 336 3.46 3.68 -17.41
CA ALA A 336 2.28 4.50 -17.65
C ALA A 336 2.58 5.61 -18.70
N VAL A 337 3.68 6.34 -18.50
CA VAL A 337 4.15 7.37 -19.44
C VAL A 337 4.39 6.78 -20.83
N ARG A 338 5.15 5.68 -20.93
CA ARG A 338 5.40 4.99 -22.22
C ARG A 338 4.10 4.55 -22.90
N LYS A 339 3.14 4.02 -22.11
CA LYS A 339 1.86 3.57 -22.66
C LYS A 339 1.04 4.72 -23.22
N ILE A 340 0.94 5.85 -22.52
CA ILE A 340 0.24 7.06 -23.03
C ILE A 340 0.88 7.53 -24.30
N LEU A 341 2.21 7.70 -24.32
CA LEU A 341 2.95 8.17 -25.48
C LEU A 341 2.79 7.22 -26.68
N SER A 342 2.82 5.90 -26.44
CA SER A 342 2.57 4.89 -27.48
C SER A 342 1.18 5.01 -28.11
N VAL A 343 0.15 5.26 -27.30
CA VAL A 343 -1.23 5.47 -27.81
C VAL A 343 -1.30 6.77 -28.61
N CYS A 344 -0.72 7.86 -28.11
CA CYS A 344 -0.71 9.15 -28.81
C CYS A 344 0.08 9.10 -30.13
N ASP A 345 1.22 8.40 -30.14
CA ASP A 345 2.03 8.21 -31.37
C ASP A 345 1.27 7.39 -32.42
N ALA A 346 0.49 6.38 -31.98
CA ALA A 346 -0.35 5.57 -32.88
C ALA A 346 -1.53 6.38 -33.45
N GLU A 347 -2.13 7.27 -32.65
CA GLU A 347 -3.24 8.15 -33.08
C GLU A 347 -2.74 9.32 -33.99
N SER A 348 -1.48 9.72 -33.87
CA SER A 348 -0.88 10.83 -34.62
C SER A 348 0.51 10.47 -35.13
N PRO A 349 0.62 9.57 -36.13
CA PRO A 349 1.90 9.12 -36.66
C PRO A 349 2.77 10.28 -37.16
N GLY A 350 4.06 10.26 -36.79
CA GLY A 350 5.04 11.26 -37.22
C GLY A 350 5.05 12.56 -36.39
N ARG A 351 4.20 12.70 -35.42
CA ARG A 351 4.18 13.85 -34.49
C ARG A 351 4.70 13.40 -33.12
N SER A 352 5.79 14.01 -32.65
CA SER A 352 6.24 13.83 -31.28
C SER A 352 5.31 14.61 -30.33
N THR A 353 4.53 13.90 -29.51
CA THR A 353 3.56 14.53 -28.63
C THR A 353 4.19 14.73 -27.25
N PRO A 354 4.30 15.97 -26.74
CA PRO A 354 4.74 16.21 -25.37
C PRO A 354 3.66 15.76 -24.38
N LEU A 355 4.08 15.17 -23.26
CA LEU A 355 3.22 14.81 -22.15
C LEU A 355 3.44 15.77 -20.99
N LYS A 356 2.37 16.13 -20.29
CA LYS A 356 2.40 16.89 -19.04
C LYS A 356 1.91 16.00 -17.91
N ALA A 357 2.27 16.32 -16.65
CA ALA A 357 1.87 15.53 -15.51
C ALA A 357 1.43 16.40 -14.31
N VAL A 358 0.41 15.96 -13.61
CA VAL A 358 0.02 16.48 -12.28
C VAL A 358 0.07 15.30 -11.32
N VAL A 359 0.95 15.38 -10.34
CA VAL A 359 1.22 14.27 -9.44
C VAL A 359 0.96 14.68 -7.99
N HIS A 360 0.37 13.80 -7.18
CA HIS A 360 -0.11 14.14 -5.85
C HIS A 360 0.34 13.16 -4.78
N CYS A 361 0.65 13.67 -3.60
CA CYS A 361 0.93 12.89 -2.40
C CYS A 361 2.05 11.85 -2.63
N GLN A 362 1.83 10.59 -2.28
CA GLN A 362 2.83 9.53 -2.45
C GLN A 362 3.09 9.20 -3.93
N GLY A 363 2.08 9.38 -4.81
CA GLY A 363 2.30 9.33 -6.25
C GLY A 363 3.24 10.44 -6.73
N SER A 364 3.20 11.62 -6.11
CA SER A 364 4.19 12.67 -6.39
C SER A 364 5.59 12.27 -5.92
N ILE A 365 5.72 11.66 -4.73
CA ILE A 365 7.04 11.20 -4.24
C ILE A 365 7.64 10.20 -5.22
N SER A 366 6.93 9.12 -5.56
CA SER A 366 7.45 8.07 -6.43
C SER A 366 7.67 8.55 -7.87
N PHE A 367 6.81 9.42 -8.39
CA PHE A 367 7.03 10.02 -9.71
C PHE A 367 8.28 10.90 -9.74
N MET A 368 8.48 11.74 -8.73
CA MET A 368 9.67 12.59 -8.63
C MET A 368 10.94 11.78 -8.34
N MET A 369 10.86 10.63 -7.66
CA MET A 369 11.95 9.65 -7.59
C MET A 369 12.33 9.14 -8.97
N ALA A 370 11.35 8.79 -9.80
CA ALA A 370 11.58 8.36 -11.18
C ALA A 370 12.20 9.48 -12.03
N VAL A 371 11.80 10.73 -11.81
CA VAL A 371 12.38 11.91 -12.49
C VAL A 371 13.87 12.07 -12.15
N VAL A 372 14.23 12.06 -10.85
CA VAL A 372 15.65 12.23 -10.45
C VAL A 372 16.51 11.05 -10.85
N ALA A 373 15.94 9.85 -10.95
CA ALA A 373 16.63 8.65 -11.41
C ALA A 373 16.77 8.58 -12.95
N GLY A 374 16.11 9.46 -13.70
CA GLY A 374 16.14 9.48 -15.17
C GLY A 374 15.32 8.36 -15.83
N TRP A 375 14.29 7.84 -15.14
CA TRP A 375 13.44 6.77 -15.67
C TRP A 375 12.21 7.28 -16.43
N ILE A 376 11.87 8.57 -16.29
CA ILE A 376 10.75 9.20 -16.99
C ILE A 376 11.19 9.63 -18.40
N ASP A 377 10.35 9.34 -19.40
CA ASP A 377 10.59 9.72 -20.80
C ASP A 377 10.78 11.25 -20.91
N PRO A 378 11.81 11.72 -21.62
CA PRO A 378 12.11 13.16 -21.76
C PRO A 378 11.00 13.97 -22.47
N ARG A 379 10.02 13.33 -23.09
CA ARG A 379 8.82 13.97 -23.61
C ARG A 379 7.86 14.45 -22.53
N VAL A 380 8.08 14.10 -21.25
CA VAL A 380 7.41 14.76 -20.13
C VAL A 380 8.03 16.14 -19.92
N THR A 381 7.30 17.18 -20.33
CA THR A 381 7.81 18.55 -20.41
C THR A 381 7.43 19.45 -19.23
N HIS A 382 6.32 19.14 -18.57
CA HIS A 382 5.81 19.91 -17.43
C HIS A 382 5.31 18.96 -16.34
N ILE A 383 5.65 19.27 -15.11
CA ILE A 383 5.22 18.49 -13.93
C ILE A 383 4.69 19.46 -12.88
N VAL A 384 3.48 19.25 -12.42
CA VAL A 384 2.93 19.92 -11.24
C VAL A 384 2.95 18.92 -10.09
N SER A 385 3.87 19.10 -9.14
CA SER A 385 4.06 18.24 -7.96
C SER A 385 3.27 18.82 -6.78
N SER A 386 2.25 18.09 -6.32
CA SER A 386 1.31 18.55 -5.29
C SER A 386 1.54 17.86 -3.95
N ALA A 387 1.49 18.65 -2.90
CA ALA A 387 1.49 18.29 -1.48
C ALA A 387 2.84 17.85 -0.90
N VAL A 388 3.58 17.01 -1.56
CA VAL A 388 4.89 16.46 -1.13
C VAL A 388 5.68 15.94 -2.31
N SER A 389 7.00 15.91 -2.20
CA SER A 389 7.89 15.27 -3.18
C SER A 389 9.11 14.63 -2.50
N LEU A 390 10.33 15.00 -2.88
CA LEU A 390 11.58 14.36 -2.43
C LEU A 390 12.01 14.71 -1.00
N PHE A 391 11.50 15.82 -0.42
CA PHE A 391 11.83 16.23 0.93
C PHE A 391 10.61 16.05 1.84
N ILE A 392 10.72 15.05 2.72
CA ILE A 392 9.62 14.60 3.59
C ILE A 392 9.68 15.37 4.90
N ASP A 393 8.84 16.40 5.01
CA ASP A 393 8.68 17.21 6.22
C ASP A 393 7.28 16.94 6.82
N VAL A 394 7.24 16.24 7.95
CA VAL A 394 6.00 15.88 8.66
C VAL A 394 5.88 16.68 9.96
N THR A 395 4.66 16.77 10.50
CA THR A 395 4.45 17.41 11.80
C THR A 395 5.12 16.62 12.93
N GLU A 396 5.39 17.28 14.05
CA GLU A 396 5.99 16.62 15.22
C GLU A 396 5.13 15.50 15.77
N SER A 397 3.80 15.67 15.74
CA SER A 397 2.84 14.62 16.15
C SER A 397 2.91 13.40 15.25
N THR A 398 2.96 13.60 13.94
CA THR A 398 3.12 12.50 12.95
C THR A 398 4.48 11.81 13.12
N TRP A 399 5.54 12.58 13.31
CA TRP A 399 6.87 12.03 13.57
C TRP A 399 6.91 11.18 14.85
N LEU A 400 6.30 11.68 15.94
CA LEU A 400 6.24 10.95 17.21
C LEU A 400 5.42 9.65 17.07
N LYS A 401 4.29 9.72 16.38
CA LYS A 401 3.43 8.57 16.11
C LYS A 401 4.16 7.51 15.28
N GLN A 402 4.85 7.90 14.22
CA GLN A 402 5.69 6.99 13.42
C GLN A 402 6.77 6.32 14.26
N ARG A 403 7.35 7.02 15.22
CA ARG A 403 8.41 6.48 16.08
C ARG A 403 7.90 5.52 17.15
N LEU A 404 6.75 5.80 17.75
CA LEU A 404 6.22 5.04 18.87
C LEU A 404 5.26 3.92 18.44
N ALA A 405 4.39 4.19 17.49
CA ALA A 405 3.34 3.25 17.10
C ALA A 405 3.80 2.24 16.02
N MET A 406 4.63 2.66 15.07
CA MET A 406 5.06 1.78 13.97
C MET A 406 5.68 0.46 14.41
N PRO A 407 6.58 0.40 15.41
CA PRO A 407 7.14 -0.88 15.85
C PRO A 407 6.11 -1.86 16.42
N MET A 408 4.98 -1.37 16.90
CA MET A 408 3.87 -2.20 17.40
C MET A 408 2.91 -2.57 16.25
N VAL A 409 2.56 -1.60 15.43
CA VAL A 409 1.64 -1.77 14.29
C VAL A 409 2.21 -2.76 13.29
N SER A 410 3.50 -2.66 12.97
CA SER A 410 4.19 -3.58 12.05
C SER A 410 4.28 -5.04 12.54
N LYS A 411 4.06 -5.28 13.83
CA LYS A 411 3.95 -6.65 14.37
C LYS A 411 2.54 -7.22 14.31
N MET A 412 1.55 -6.41 13.94
CA MET A 412 0.14 -6.79 13.97
C MET A 412 -0.52 -6.79 12.61
N PHE A 413 0.06 -6.11 11.62
CA PHE A 413 -0.55 -5.86 10.32
C PHE A 413 0.52 -5.80 9.22
N ASP A 414 0.16 -6.21 8.01
CA ASP A 414 0.96 -6.05 6.78
C ASP A 414 0.65 -4.72 6.08
N GLY A 415 -0.51 -4.17 6.36
CA GLY A 415 -0.97 -2.89 5.86
C GLY A 415 -2.03 -2.30 6.75
N LEU A 416 -2.36 -1.05 6.52
CA LEU A 416 -3.45 -0.34 7.19
C LEU A 416 -4.54 -0.02 6.18
N ASP A 417 -5.79 -0.06 6.63
CA ASP A 417 -6.92 0.17 5.78
C ASP A 417 -7.91 1.14 6.44
N ALA A 418 -8.09 2.29 5.82
CA ALA A 418 -9.00 3.32 6.29
C ALA A 418 -10.44 2.83 6.45
N GLN A 419 -10.82 1.85 5.68
CA GLN A 419 -12.16 1.27 5.71
C GLN A 419 -12.43 0.42 6.94
N TRP A 420 -11.45 0.04 7.71
CA TRP A 420 -11.68 -0.57 9.03
C TRP A 420 -12.53 0.33 9.94
N GLY A 421 -12.61 1.62 9.63
CA GLY A 421 -13.52 2.52 10.27
C GLY A 421 -14.99 2.07 10.20
N ILE A 422 -15.41 1.53 9.05
CA ILE A 422 -16.78 1.04 8.82
C ILE A 422 -16.84 -0.48 8.98
N ARG A 423 -15.90 -1.21 8.38
CA ARG A 423 -15.90 -2.68 8.30
C ARG A 423 -14.53 -3.24 8.64
N PRO A 424 -14.19 -3.41 9.91
CA PRO A 424 -12.95 -4.06 10.28
C PRO A 424 -12.99 -5.54 9.84
N THR A 425 -11.95 -5.96 9.12
CA THR A 425 -11.87 -7.33 8.58
C THR A 425 -11.46 -8.36 9.63
N THR A 426 -10.79 -7.93 10.69
CA THR A 426 -10.27 -8.80 11.75
C THR A 426 -10.48 -8.16 13.13
N PRO A 427 -10.40 -8.91 14.23
CA PRO A 427 -10.46 -8.35 15.58
C PRO A 427 -9.39 -7.29 15.85
N ASN A 428 -8.17 -7.49 15.30
CA ASN A 428 -7.08 -6.51 15.44
C ASN A 428 -7.40 -5.22 14.68
N ALA A 429 -7.93 -5.33 13.46
CA ALA A 429 -8.42 -4.19 12.69
C ALA A 429 -9.52 -3.42 13.42
N GLY A 430 -10.44 -4.15 14.08
CA GLY A 430 -11.49 -3.55 14.92
C GLY A 430 -10.93 -2.79 16.12
N LEU A 431 -9.92 -3.34 16.78
CA LEU A 431 -9.23 -2.66 17.88
C LEU A 431 -8.49 -1.40 17.39
N PHE A 432 -7.78 -1.51 16.26
CA PHE A 432 -7.10 -0.37 15.66
C PHE A 432 -8.09 0.74 15.28
N ALA A 433 -9.20 0.41 14.62
CA ALA A 433 -10.23 1.37 14.25
C ALA A 433 -10.89 2.02 15.46
N ALA A 434 -11.15 1.27 16.53
CA ALA A 434 -11.70 1.81 17.76
C ALA A 434 -10.74 2.79 18.45
N LEU A 435 -9.43 2.49 18.43
CA LEU A 435 -8.38 3.37 18.93
C LEU A 435 -8.28 4.65 18.08
N ALA A 436 -8.26 4.52 16.77
CA ALA A 436 -8.22 5.64 15.84
C ALA A 436 -9.41 6.59 16.07
N LYS A 437 -10.63 6.06 16.13
CA LYS A 437 -11.85 6.83 16.41
C LYS A 437 -11.82 7.56 17.76
N LYS A 438 -11.15 7.00 18.77
CA LYS A 438 -11.03 7.62 20.09
C LYS A 438 -9.99 8.71 20.13
N MET A 439 -8.92 8.59 19.33
CA MET A 439 -7.78 9.53 19.31
C MET A 439 -8.00 10.69 18.33
N GLU A 440 -8.77 10.47 17.29
CA GLU A 440 -9.06 11.50 16.30
C GLU A 440 -10.29 12.32 16.67
N ARG A 441 -10.29 13.60 16.28
CA ARG A 441 -11.44 14.47 16.51
C ARG A 441 -12.62 14.02 15.67
N PRO A 442 -13.84 14.04 16.21
CA PRO A 442 -15.00 13.54 15.51
C PRO A 442 -15.38 14.44 14.32
N CYS A 443 -15.08 14.00 13.12
CA CYS A 443 -15.72 14.52 11.90
C CYS A 443 -17.02 13.76 11.57
N GLY A 444 -17.40 12.76 12.39
CA GLY A 444 -18.56 11.90 12.17
C GLY A 444 -18.33 10.74 11.20
N ASN A 445 -17.36 10.78 10.31
CA ASN A 445 -17.08 9.71 9.35
C ASN A 445 -15.99 8.75 9.85
N PRO A 446 -16.32 7.46 10.08
CA PRO A 446 -15.38 6.50 10.63
C PRO A 446 -14.17 6.20 9.76
N THR A 447 -14.32 6.22 8.43
CA THR A 447 -13.21 6.01 7.49
C THR A 447 -12.27 7.19 7.50
N CYS A 448 -12.79 8.42 7.50
CA CYS A 448 -12.00 9.63 7.60
C CYS A 448 -11.17 9.65 8.90
N GLN A 449 -11.76 9.24 10.04
CA GLN A 449 -11.05 9.15 11.32
C GLN A 449 -9.89 8.15 11.26
N VAL A 450 -10.10 6.97 10.65
CA VAL A 450 -9.04 5.98 10.49
C VAL A 450 -7.97 6.46 9.51
N ALA A 451 -8.36 7.06 8.38
CA ALA A 451 -7.43 7.64 7.41
C ALA A 451 -6.54 8.72 8.05
N ASN A 452 -7.13 9.66 8.80
CA ASN A 452 -6.38 10.68 9.53
C ASN A 452 -5.42 10.07 10.56
N TYR A 453 -5.86 9.03 11.26
CA TYR A 453 -5.01 8.32 12.21
C TYR A 453 -3.84 7.59 11.53
N MET A 454 -4.07 7.03 10.34
CA MET A 454 -3.02 6.36 9.55
C MET A 454 -1.96 7.33 9.06
N TYR A 455 -2.38 8.41 8.42
CA TYR A 455 -1.49 9.29 7.66
C TYR A 455 -1.03 10.54 8.41
N GLY A 456 -1.85 11.08 9.27
CA GLY A 456 -1.58 12.37 9.89
C GLY A 456 -2.10 12.46 11.31
N SER A 457 -2.54 13.63 11.68
CA SER A 457 -3.20 13.91 12.95
C SER A 457 -4.27 14.97 12.75
N GLY A 458 -5.52 14.62 13.08
CA GLY A 458 -6.66 15.55 13.05
C GLY A 458 -7.09 15.95 11.64
N TRP A 459 -7.84 16.97 11.48
CA TRP A 459 -8.55 17.52 10.31
C TRP A 459 -7.73 17.78 9.03
N ASP A 460 -6.55 17.22 8.90
CA ASP A 460 -5.45 17.65 8.04
C ASP A 460 -5.59 17.19 6.58
N VAL A 461 -6.50 16.24 6.32
CA VAL A 461 -6.71 15.70 4.97
C VAL A 461 -7.62 16.60 4.16
N LEU A 462 -8.69 17.11 4.78
CA LEU A 462 -9.64 18.05 4.19
C LEU A 462 -9.86 19.21 5.17
N PHE A 463 -9.38 20.39 4.84
CA PHE A 463 -9.51 21.58 5.68
C PHE A 463 -10.62 22.52 5.20
N ARG A 464 -10.80 22.68 3.89
CA ARG A 464 -11.77 23.62 3.28
C ARG A 464 -13.12 22.99 2.92
N HIS A 465 -13.75 22.31 3.85
CA HIS A 465 -15.06 21.72 3.69
C HIS A 465 -16.17 22.44 4.50
N VAL A 466 -15.86 23.64 4.97
CA VAL A 466 -16.81 24.52 5.63
C VAL A 466 -17.05 25.76 4.76
N ASP A 467 -18.23 26.39 4.90
CA ASP A 467 -18.49 27.69 4.27
C ASP A 467 -17.76 28.86 4.96
N ASP A 468 -17.89 30.07 4.44
CA ASP A 468 -17.23 31.26 4.99
C ASP A 468 -17.69 31.59 6.42
N ASP A 469 -18.86 31.11 6.84
CA ASP A 469 -19.40 31.24 8.20
C ASP A 469 -18.94 30.08 9.12
N GLY A 470 -18.12 29.14 8.62
CA GLY A 470 -17.64 27.98 9.36
C GLY A 470 -18.64 26.84 9.49
N ASN A 471 -19.77 26.89 8.76
CA ASN A 471 -20.75 25.82 8.77
C ASN A 471 -20.29 24.67 7.87
N PRO A 472 -20.43 23.41 8.30
CA PRO A 472 -20.15 22.25 7.46
C PRO A 472 -21.20 22.13 6.37
N TRP A 473 -20.87 22.55 5.15
CA TRP A 473 -21.83 22.63 4.04
C TRP A 473 -21.80 21.43 3.09
N VAL A 474 -20.74 20.65 3.09
CA VAL A 474 -20.57 19.48 2.22
C VAL A 474 -19.98 18.28 3.00
N VAL A 475 -19.90 18.40 4.31
CA VAL A 475 -19.25 17.39 5.17
C VAL A 475 -19.78 15.99 4.88
N ASP A 476 -21.11 15.84 4.80
CA ASP A 476 -21.72 14.51 4.63
C ASP A 476 -21.43 13.93 3.24
N ALA A 477 -21.60 14.69 2.16
CA ALA A 477 -21.39 14.21 0.80
C ALA A 477 -19.88 13.91 0.53
N VAL A 478 -18.99 14.82 0.93
CA VAL A 478 -17.54 14.65 0.76
C VAL A 478 -17.02 13.52 1.65
N HIS A 479 -17.49 13.45 2.89
CA HIS A 479 -17.10 12.37 3.81
C HIS A 479 -17.65 11.01 3.38
N GLU A 480 -18.89 10.94 2.92
CA GLU A 480 -19.44 9.70 2.40
C GLU A 480 -18.65 9.23 1.18
N TRP A 481 -18.32 10.14 0.28
CA TRP A 481 -17.49 9.86 -0.88
C TRP A 481 -16.07 9.45 -0.46
N THR A 482 -15.40 10.20 0.43
CA THR A 482 -14.10 9.84 1.02
C THR A 482 -14.13 8.45 1.63
N GLY A 483 -15.24 8.11 2.29
CA GLY A 483 -15.47 6.78 2.87
C GLY A 483 -15.37 5.65 1.85
N ARG A 484 -15.53 5.91 0.56
CA ARG A 484 -15.41 4.92 -0.52
C ARG A 484 -14.09 5.00 -1.27
N GLU A 485 -13.43 6.16 -1.25
CA GLU A 485 -12.26 6.45 -2.07
C GLU A 485 -10.93 6.16 -1.37
N VAL A 486 -10.91 6.02 -0.04
CA VAL A 486 -9.69 5.78 0.72
C VAL A 486 -9.68 4.38 1.31
N GLY A 487 -8.58 3.67 1.24
CA GLY A 487 -8.49 2.28 1.69
C GLY A 487 -7.11 1.80 2.11
N TYR A 488 -6.72 0.66 1.60
CA TYR A 488 -5.52 -0.08 1.98
C TYR A 488 -4.22 0.61 1.56
N THR A 489 -3.24 0.55 2.46
CA THR A 489 -1.84 0.96 2.19
C THR A 489 -0.90 0.01 2.93
N PRO A 490 0.09 -0.60 2.25
CA PRO A 490 1.01 -1.56 2.87
C PRO A 490 1.97 -0.87 3.84
N LEU A 491 2.39 -1.60 4.85
CA LEU A 491 3.34 -1.08 5.86
C LEU A 491 4.75 -0.87 5.31
N SER A 492 5.17 -1.60 4.31
CA SER A 492 6.42 -1.39 3.58
C SER A 492 6.54 0.04 3.05
N LEU A 493 5.47 0.55 2.41
CA LEU A 493 5.39 1.94 1.97
C LEU A 493 5.45 2.91 3.16
N ILE A 494 4.63 2.69 4.19
CA ILE A 494 4.58 3.55 5.38
C ILE A 494 5.94 3.58 6.07
N ALA A 495 6.63 2.43 6.16
CA ALA A 495 7.98 2.31 6.72
C ALA A 495 9.02 3.10 5.92
N GLN A 496 8.96 3.06 4.58
CA GLN A 496 9.84 3.87 3.73
C GLN A 496 9.61 5.36 3.92
N VAL A 497 8.35 5.82 3.95
CA VAL A 497 8.01 7.23 4.21
C VAL A 497 8.47 7.64 5.61
N ALA A 498 8.29 6.80 6.63
CA ALA A 498 8.77 7.05 7.97
C ALA A 498 10.31 7.09 8.06
N ALA A 499 11.02 6.24 7.32
CA ALA A 499 12.47 6.29 7.21
C ALA A 499 12.95 7.59 6.54
N SER A 500 12.27 8.00 5.49
CA SER A 500 12.54 9.23 4.74
C SER A 500 12.26 10.48 5.59
N SER A 501 11.17 10.50 6.36
CA SER A 501 10.86 11.62 7.26
C SER A 501 11.92 11.83 8.35
N ARG A 502 12.51 10.73 8.85
CA ARG A 502 13.62 10.81 9.81
C ARG A 502 14.89 11.42 9.22
N ARG A 503 15.08 11.30 7.91
CA ARG A 503 16.21 11.90 7.18
C ARG A 503 15.90 13.32 6.69
N GLY A 504 14.60 13.65 6.56
CA GLY A 504 14.11 14.89 5.95
C GLY A 504 14.11 14.85 4.41
N TYR A 505 14.44 13.71 3.80
CA TYR A 505 14.43 13.48 2.35
C TYR A 505 14.23 12.01 2.04
N ILE A 506 13.86 11.73 0.80
CA ILE A 506 13.57 10.37 0.33
C ILE A 506 14.80 9.46 0.39
N VAL A 507 14.63 8.26 0.91
CA VAL A 507 15.63 7.19 0.92
C VAL A 507 15.03 5.93 0.30
N PRO A 508 15.87 5.04 -0.29
CA PRO A 508 15.41 3.72 -0.73
C PRO A 508 14.80 2.93 0.44
N SER A 509 13.89 2.05 0.13
CA SER A 509 13.34 1.08 1.09
C SER A 509 14.44 0.12 1.61
N PRO A 510 14.23 -0.56 2.73
CA PRO A 510 15.19 -1.54 3.24
C PRO A 510 15.46 -2.70 2.27
N ALA A 511 14.46 -3.09 1.48
CA ALA A 511 14.54 -4.11 0.44
C ALA A 511 14.03 -3.53 -0.89
N PRO A 512 14.84 -2.70 -1.57
CA PRO A 512 14.41 -2.07 -2.81
C PRO A 512 14.52 -3.05 -3.98
N PRO A 513 13.73 -2.87 -5.05
CA PRO A 513 13.87 -3.67 -6.25
C PRO A 513 15.27 -3.54 -6.85
N PRO A 514 15.80 -4.57 -7.54
CA PRO A 514 17.10 -4.53 -8.18
C PRO A 514 17.22 -3.34 -9.16
N GLY A 515 18.33 -2.61 -9.08
CA GLY A 515 18.56 -1.41 -9.91
C GLY A 515 18.17 -0.09 -9.24
N THR A 516 17.60 -0.12 -8.05
CA THR A 516 17.35 1.08 -7.24
C THR A 516 18.67 1.78 -6.90
N PRO A 517 18.79 3.11 -7.06
CA PRO A 517 20.00 3.83 -6.70
C PRO A 517 20.20 3.82 -5.18
N PRO A 518 21.44 3.74 -4.68
CA PRO A 518 21.71 3.73 -3.24
C PRO A 518 21.30 5.03 -2.56
N ALA A 519 21.15 6.11 -3.30
CA ALA A 519 20.63 7.39 -2.85
C ALA A 519 20.08 8.18 -4.05
N TYR A 520 18.81 8.54 -4.01
CA TYR A 520 18.14 9.29 -5.09
C TYR A 520 18.74 10.68 -5.31
N LEU A 521 19.08 11.39 -4.23
CA LEU A 521 19.59 12.77 -4.29
C LEU A 521 21.10 12.86 -4.42
N ALA A 522 21.79 11.76 -4.71
CA ALA A 522 23.26 11.76 -4.84
C ALA A 522 23.76 12.28 -6.20
N ARG A 523 22.88 12.40 -7.19
CA ARG A 523 23.18 12.87 -8.55
C ARG A 523 22.22 13.99 -8.92
N PRO A 524 22.61 14.91 -9.81
CA PRO A 524 21.67 15.88 -10.35
C PRO A 524 20.48 15.18 -11.03
N PRO A 525 19.27 15.77 -10.93
CA PRO A 525 18.09 15.25 -11.63
C PRO A 525 18.33 15.15 -13.13
N GLN A 526 17.83 14.06 -13.74
CA GLN A 526 17.95 13.84 -15.18
C GLN A 526 16.64 14.19 -15.89
N THR A 527 16.30 15.45 -15.91
CA THR A 527 15.08 15.94 -16.56
C THR A 527 15.30 17.29 -17.21
N GLN A 528 14.49 17.58 -18.21
CA GLN A 528 14.36 18.89 -18.84
C GLN A 528 12.97 19.49 -18.57
N ALA A 529 12.14 18.84 -17.77
CA ALA A 529 10.80 19.31 -17.46
C ALA A 529 10.85 20.59 -16.62
N GLN A 530 9.91 21.49 -16.88
CA GLN A 530 9.59 22.58 -15.94
C GLN A 530 8.70 22.01 -14.81
N ILE A 531 9.02 22.35 -13.58
CA ILE A 531 8.40 21.74 -12.42
C ILE A 531 7.80 22.82 -11.53
N THR A 532 6.48 22.80 -11.36
CA THR A 532 5.77 23.63 -10.39
C THR A 532 5.46 22.79 -9.15
N PHE A 533 5.97 23.22 -8.00
CA PHE A 533 5.69 22.62 -6.72
C PHE A 533 4.57 23.39 -6.02
N ILE A 534 3.50 22.68 -5.61
CA ILE A 534 2.38 23.30 -4.89
C ILE A 534 2.10 22.58 -3.57
N ALA A 535 1.73 23.32 -2.55
CA ALA A 535 1.30 22.76 -1.27
C ALA A 535 0.33 23.70 -0.55
N GLY A 536 -0.62 23.15 0.19
CA GLY A 536 -1.44 23.91 1.10
C GLY A 536 -0.69 24.26 2.39
N ASP A 537 -0.90 25.46 2.93
CA ASP A 537 -0.28 25.89 4.19
C ASP A 537 -0.89 25.22 5.44
N HIS A 538 -2.08 24.65 5.30
CA HIS A 538 -2.76 23.83 6.31
C HIS A 538 -2.59 22.32 6.08
N ASN A 539 -1.67 21.92 5.19
CA ASN A 539 -1.31 20.52 5.01
C ASN A 539 -0.42 20.05 6.18
N ASN A 540 -1.05 19.45 7.20
CA ASN A 540 -0.33 18.93 8.37
C ASN A 540 0.14 17.49 8.21
N MET A 541 -0.22 16.81 7.12
CA MET A 541 0.34 15.50 6.76
C MET A 541 1.78 15.65 6.27
N PHE A 542 2.00 16.59 5.34
CA PHE A 542 3.31 16.98 4.81
C PHE A 542 3.38 18.50 4.75
N ARG A 543 4.32 19.09 5.47
CA ARG A 543 4.47 20.54 5.54
C ARG A 543 4.97 21.10 4.20
N TRP A 544 4.45 22.25 3.80
CA TRP A 544 4.81 22.92 2.54
C TRP A 544 6.31 23.24 2.40
N GLN A 545 7.04 23.34 3.52
CA GLN A 545 8.49 23.56 3.53
C GLN A 545 9.26 22.43 2.84
N GLY A 546 8.72 21.20 2.81
CA GLY A 546 9.28 20.09 2.05
C GLY A 546 9.23 20.35 0.54
N GLN A 547 8.12 20.87 0.04
CA GLN A 547 7.97 21.25 -1.37
C GLN A 547 8.89 22.43 -1.76
N HIS A 548 9.00 23.42 -0.90
CA HIS A 548 9.93 24.53 -1.12
C HIS A 548 11.38 24.06 -1.22
N ARG A 549 11.81 23.15 -0.32
CA ARG A 549 13.15 22.55 -0.41
C ARG A 549 13.35 21.73 -1.69
N ALA A 550 12.29 21.09 -2.19
CA ALA A 550 12.37 20.38 -3.47
C ALA A 550 12.59 21.36 -4.63
N ALA A 551 11.87 22.47 -4.67
CA ALA A 551 12.09 23.52 -5.67
C ALA A 551 13.54 24.03 -5.63
N GLN A 552 14.05 24.38 -4.44
CA GLN A 552 15.44 24.81 -4.26
C GLN A 552 16.45 23.76 -4.75
N PHE A 553 16.25 22.48 -4.44
CA PHE A 553 17.13 21.40 -4.89
C PHE A 553 17.18 21.28 -6.42
N PHE A 554 16.05 21.42 -7.10
CA PHE A 554 16.01 21.39 -8.55
C PHE A 554 16.65 22.65 -9.17
N ASP A 555 16.40 23.83 -8.64
CA ASP A 555 17.03 25.08 -9.10
C ASP A 555 18.55 25.05 -8.91
N GLU A 556 19.03 24.58 -7.75
CA GLU A 556 20.47 24.40 -7.50
C GLU A 556 21.11 23.37 -8.43
N SER A 557 20.35 22.35 -8.85
CA SER A 557 20.86 21.26 -9.68
C SER A 557 20.79 21.50 -11.19
N LEU A 558 19.73 22.18 -11.65
CA LEU A 558 19.42 22.38 -13.09
C LEU A 558 19.60 23.82 -13.57
N GLY A 559 19.73 24.78 -12.63
CA GLY A 559 19.81 26.21 -12.90
C GLY A 559 18.52 26.95 -12.53
N GLU A 560 18.66 28.23 -12.21
CA GLU A 560 17.53 29.10 -11.84
C GLU A 560 16.49 29.18 -12.96
N GLY A 561 15.21 29.22 -12.55
CA GLY A 561 14.08 29.34 -13.50
C GLY A 561 13.61 28.00 -14.09
N GLN A 562 14.06 26.86 -13.56
CA GLN A 562 13.54 25.53 -13.92
C GLN A 562 12.38 25.12 -13.04
N THR A 563 12.19 25.77 -11.88
CA THR A 563 11.12 25.47 -10.94
C THR A 563 10.28 26.68 -10.60
N ASP A 564 9.05 26.40 -10.22
CA ASP A 564 8.10 27.34 -9.68
C ASP A 564 7.54 26.77 -8.36
N PHE A 565 7.14 27.64 -7.44
CA PHE A 565 6.63 27.21 -6.16
C PHE A 565 5.46 28.09 -5.70
N ALA A 566 4.33 27.44 -5.39
CA ALA A 566 3.14 28.11 -4.89
C ALA A 566 2.63 27.50 -3.57
N VAL A 567 2.29 28.36 -2.62
CA VAL A 567 1.56 27.98 -1.40
C VAL A 567 0.10 28.34 -1.57
N LEU A 568 -0.79 27.37 -1.34
CA LEU A 568 -2.25 27.54 -1.41
C LEU A 568 -2.77 27.92 -0.01
N PRO A 569 -3.21 29.17 0.21
CA PRO A 569 -3.63 29.63 1.54
C PRO A 569 -4.90 28.91 2.01
N GLY A 570 -4.88 28.37 3.23
CA GLY A 570 -6.02 27.70 3.85
C GLY A 570 -6.33 26.32 3.24
N PHE A 571 -5.42 25.70 2.48
CA PHE A 571 -5.61 24.39 1.88
C PHE A 571 -4.93 23.29 2.71
N GLY A 572 -5.65 22.21 3.01
CA GLY A 572 -5.14 20.96 3.57
C GLY A 572 -4.57 20.04 2.49
N HIS A 573 -4.40 18.75 2.83
CA HIS A 573 -3.73 17.79 1.95
C HIS A 573 -4.49 17.50 0.65
N LEU A 574 -5.79 17.20 0.74
CA LEU A 574 -6.64 16.86 -0.41
C LEU A 574 -7.42 18.06 -0.96
N ASP A 575 -7.44 19.17 -0.26
CA ASP A 575 -8.18 20.38 -0.66
C ASP A 575 -7.74 20.91 -2.03
N THR A 576 -6.49 20.67 -2.44
CA THR A 576 -5.99 21.02 -3.78
C THR A 576 -6.92 20.50 -4.90
N PHE A 577 -7.59 19.37 -4.67
CA PHE A 577 -8.48 18.76 -5.65
C PHE A 577 -9.95 18.69 -5.19
N TRP A 578 -10.20 18.69 -3.88
CA TRP A 578 -11.51 18.38 -3.32
C TRP A 578 -12.20 19.56 -2.64
N ALA A 579 -11.51 20.68 -2.47
CA ALA A 579 -12.15 21.89 -1.97
C ALA A 579 -13.18 22.43 -2.97
N ARG A 580 -14.27 23.01 -2.47
CA ARG A 580 -15.31 23.65 -3.31
C ARG A 580 -14.74 24.75 -4.19
N ASP A 581 -13.81 25.52 -3.67
CA ASP A 581 -13.14 26.63 -4.36
C ASP A 581 -11.85 26.20 -5.11
N ALA A 582 -11.52 24.88 -5.14
CA ALA A 582 -10.41 24.38 -5.93
C ALA A 582 -10.46 24.84 -7.41
N PRO A 583 -11.61 24.86 -8.09
CA PRO A 583 -11.71 25.33 -9.47
C PRO A 583 -11.29 26.79 -9.69
N THR A 584 -11.38 27.62 -8.67
CA THR A 584 -11.04 29.05 -8.73
C THR A 584 -9.72 29.40 -8.06
N VAL A 585 -9.18 28.53 -7.21
CA VAL A 585 -7.94 28.78 -6.46
C VAL A 585 -6.81 27.87 -6.91
N SER A 586 -6.92 26.55 -6.75
CA SER A 586 -5.83 25.61 -7.02
C SER A 586 -5.72 25.21 -8.50
N PHE A 587 -6.83 25.02 -9.22
CA PHE A 587 -6.77 24.62 -10.63
C PHE A 587 -6.16 25.68 -11.56
N PRO A 588 -6.38 27.00 -11.36
CA PRO A 588 -5.63 28.02 -12.08
C PRO A 588 -4.11 27.95 -11.85
N VAL A 589 -3.68 27.61 -10.62
CA VAL A 589 -2.25 27.41 -10.30
C VAL A 589 -1.69 26.19 -11.03
N ILE A 590 -2.45 25.09 -11.04
CA ILE A 590 -2.09 23.88 -11.81
C ILE A 590 -2.01 24.21 -13.30
N LYS A 591 -3.01 24.90 -13.85
CA LYS A 591 -3.00 25.34 -15.25
C LYS A 591 -1.76 26.17 -15.58
N ALA A 592 -1.44 27.17 -14.76
CA ALA A 592 -0.29 28.03 -14.97
C ALA A 592 1.02 27.22 -15.00
N GLY A 593 1.18 26.24 -14.10
CA GLY A 593 2.34 25.34 -14.11
C GLY A 593 2.40 24.42 -15.34
N LEU A 594 1.26 23.96 -15.86
CA LEU A 594 1.20 23.14 -17.07
C LEU A 594 1.44 23.94 -18.36
N GLU A 595 1.18 25.23 -18.34
CA GLU A 595 1.29 26.14 -19.51
C GLU A 595 2.50 27.09 -19.42
N TRP A 596 3.36 26.90 -18.44
CA TRP A 596 4.51 27.76 -18.22
C TRP A 596 5.55 27.60 -19.33
N ASP A 597 5.76 28.67 -20.12
CA ASP A 597 6.72 28.66 -21.21
C ASP A 597 8.16 28.71 -20.70
N ARG A 598 9.03 27.88 -21.28
CA ARG A 598 10.46 27.87 -20.96
C ARG A 598 11.08 29.23 -21.30
N GLY A 599 11.75 29.83 -20.30
CA GLY A 599 12.38 31.17 -20.41
C GLY A 599 11.47 32.32 -20.00
N ALA A 600 10.19 32.06 -19.75
CA ALA A 600 9.34 33.02 -19.06
C ALA A 600 9.64 33.00 -17.54
N PRO A 601 9.44 34.09 -16.80
CA PRO A 601 9.56 34.06 -15.34
C PRO A 601 8.55 33.07 -14.76
N PRO A 602 8.89 32.41 -13.61
CA PRO A 602 7.97 31.49 -12.94
C PRO A 602 6.63 32.17 -12.64
N PRO A 603 5.48 31.52 -12.93
CA PRO A 603 4.17 32.14 -12.81
C PRO A 603 3.79 32.51 -11.36
N HIS A 604 4.40 31.86 -10.37
CA HIS A 604 4.15 32.08 -8.93
C HIS A 604 5.41 32.53 -8.18
N ALA A 605 6.35 33.23 -8.85
CA ALA A 605 7.57 33.74 -8.23
C ALA A 605 7.26 34.36 -6.85
N VAL A 606 7.81 33.78 -5.81
CA VAL A 606 7.42 33.89 -4.41
C VAL A 606 7.39 35.34 -3.94
N THR A 607 6.25 35.98 -4.00
CA THR A 607 5.98 37.26 -3.35
C THR A 607 5.21 36.97 -2.06
N GLY A 608 5.95 36.97 -0.93
CA GLY A 608 5.37 36.85 0.41
C GLY A 608 5.24 35.41 0.94
N LEU A 609 6.36 34.76 1.21
CA LEU A 609 6.37 33.60 2.10
C LEU A 609 5.85 33.98 3.47
N PRO A 610 4.96 33.20 4.11
CA PRO A 610 4.68 33.38 5.54
C PRO A 610 5.99 33.32 6.30
N THR A 611 6.24 34.28 7.19
CA THR A 611 7.46 34.37 8.00
C THR A 611 7.65 33.07 8.78
N VAL A 612 8.60 32.25 8.34
CA VAL A 612 8.94 30.95 8.95
C VAL A 612 9.64 31.25 10.29
N GLY A 613 9.10 30.72 11.38
CA GLY A 613 9.88 30.54 12.61
C GLY A 613 11.16 29.74 12.27
N ARG A 614 12.30 30.17 12.85
CA ARG A 614 13.66 29.67 12.54
C ARG A 614 13.70 28.21 12.18
N PRO A 615 14.33 27.82 11.04
CA PRO A 615 14.52 26.42 10.69
C PRO A 615 15.35 25.73 11.77
N LEU A 616 14.90 24.55 12.20
CA LEU A 616 15.70 23.69 13.08
C LEU A 616 17.03 23.38 12.36
N PRO A 617 18.19 23.46 13.05
CA PRO A 617 19.47 23.24 12.43
C PRO A 617 19.53 21.81 11.87
N VAL A 618 19.72 21.72 10.56
CA VAL A 618 20.06 20.46 9.89
C VAL A 618 21.37 19.97 10.50
N ARG A 619 21.33 18.92 11.33
CA ARG A 619 22.56 18.21 11.74
C ARG A 619 23.18 17.67 10.47
N ARG A 620 24.17 18.37 9.93
CA ARG A 620 25.06 17.85 8.90
C ARG A 620 25.73 16.59 9.47
N GLY A 621 25.25 15.43 9.06
CA GLY A 621 25.91 14.15 9.30
C GLY A 621 27.28 14.26 8.65
N ARG A 622 28.35 14.28 9.46
CA ARG A 622 29.72 14.14 8.95
C ARG A 622 29.78 12.82 8.17
N ILE A 623 29.96 12.92 6.87
CA ILE A 623 30.42 11.81 6.05
C ILE A 623 31.83 11.45 6.60
N LEU A 624 31.92 10.42 7.40
CA LEU A 624 33.18 9.83 7.81
C LEU A 624 33.82 9.17 6.58
N SER A 625 34.62 9.92 5.84
CA SER A 625 35.59 9.34 4.92
C SER A 625 36.58 8.52 5.75
N ARG A 626 36.56 7.22 5.60
CA ARG A 626 37.63 6.34 6.06
C ARG A 626 38.90 6.68 5.28
N ARG A 627 39.66 7.65 5.77
CA ARG A 627 41.08 7.80 5.36
C ARG A 627 41.87 6.66 6.02
N GLY A 628 42.48 5.85 5.17
CA GLY A 628 43.38 4.78 5.57
C GLY A 628 44.51 5.29 6.48
N ARG A 629 44.75 4.56 7.54
CA ARG A 629 46.00 4.65 8.32
C ARG A 629 47.15 4.31 7.39
N ARG A 630 47.95 5.28 7.02
CA ARG A 630 49.33 5.02 6.58
C ARG A 630 50.15 4.61 7.81
N GLN A 631 50.62 3.40 7.81
CA GLN A 631 51.70 2.96 8.69
C GLN A 631 52.97 3.69 8.27
N THR A 632 53.50 4.51 9.15
CA THR A 632 54.89 4.98 9.06
C THR A 632 55.80 3.90 9.56
N VAL A 633 56.52 3.28 8.65
CA VAL A 633 57.66 2.38 8.96
C VAL A 633 58.84 3.32 9.19
N SER A 634 59.31 3.40 10.43
CA SER A 634 60.64 3.94 10.76
C SER A 634 61.69 2.88 10.44
N ARG A 635 62.68 3.25 9.67
CA ARG A 635 63.97 2.52 9.54
C ARG A 635 65.09 3.38 10.08
N PRO A 636 66.16 2.71 10.49
CA PRO A 636 67.06 3.06 11.56
C PRO A 636 67.92 4.28 11.30
#